data_04196f5e008c8ed2add6717231ae1817
#
_entry.id   04196f5e008c8ed2add6717231ae1817
#
_cell.length_a   1.000
_cell.length_b   1.000
_cell.length_c   1.000
_cell.angle_alpha   90.00
_cell.angle_beta   90.00
_cell.angle_gamma   90.00
#
_symmetry.space_group_name_H-M   'P 1'
#
loop_
_entity.id
_entity.type
_entity.pdbx_description
1 polymer ?
#
loop_
_entity_poly.entity_id
_entity_poly.type
_entity_poly.pdbx_seq_one_letter_code
_entity_poly.pdbx_strand_id
1 'polypeptide(L)'
;MTRLNQSHLDTQYYFAERALLASGWASNVLFSVKDGQFHSIDADSTPTIDSQRLSGPVLPTMANVHSHAFQRVMAGAAEVSLNPNDSFWSWRDLMYKIVQKLTPDDARIIATQLYIDMLKAGYSQVGEFHYLHHDIGGHQYGQLGEMSNQMIAAADESGIGLTLLPVLYSHSAFGGQAPNAGQARFITSTDSYLALHQECARQLVNHPRHQLGICFHSL
;
A
#
# COMPACT_ATOMS: atom_id res chain seq x y z
N MET A 1 28.57 19.39 -8.28
CA MET A 1 27.82 19.00 -9.51
C MET A 1 28.27 17.58 -9.89
N THR A 2 27.64 16.58 -9.31
CA THR A 2 27.93 15.18 -9.60
C THR A 2 26.90 14.74 -10.62
N ARG A 3 27.34 14.45 -11.84
CA ARG A 3 26.50 13.89 -12.91
C ARG A 3 25.97 12.55 -12.41
N LEU A 4 24.66 12.47 -12.18
CA LEU A 4 23.95 11.20 -12.09
C LEU A 4 24.16 10.49 -13.44
N ASN A 5 24.90 9.40 -13.42
CA ASN A 5 25.03 8.49 -14.54
C ASN A 5 23.62 8.08 -14.96
N GLN A 6 23.23 8.45 -16.17
CA GLN A 6 22.20 7.75 -16.91
C GLN A 6 22.78 6.36 -17.22
N SER A 7 22.60 5.42 -16.31
CA SER A 7 22.76 4.01 -16.63
C SER A 7 21.68 3.70 -17.67
N HIS A 8 22.08 3.45 -18.92
CA HIS A 8 21.28 2.67 -19.85
C HIS A 8 20.86 1.43 -19.06
N LEU A 9 19.57 1.27 -18.79
CA LEU A 9 19.06 0.08 -18.15
C LEU A 9 19.22 -1.05 -19.16
N ASP A 10 20.35 -1.75 -19.05
CA ASP A 10 20.63 -2.95 -19.84
C ASP A 10 19.56 -3.97 -19.52
N THR A 11 19.19 -4.76 -20.53
CA THR A 11 18.26 -5.87 -20.33
C THR A 11 18.89 -6.86 -19.34
N GLN A 12 18.19 -7.16 -18.25
CA GLN A 12 18.60 -8.13 -17.25
C GLN A 12 17.99 -9.49 -17.57
N TYR A 13 18.78 -10.55 -17.38
CA TYR A 13 18.33 -11.91 -17.64
C TYR A 13 18.30 -12.72 -16.35
N TYR A 14 17.21 -13.46 -16.16
CA TYR A 14 17.01 -14.36 -15.03
C TYR A 14 16.61 -15.73 -15.54
N PHE A 15 17.23 -16.77 -15.00
CA PHE A 15 16.92 -18.15 -15.36
C PHE A 15 16.39 -18.91 -14.15
N ALA A 16 15.25 -19.58 -14.33
CA ALA A 16 14.63 -20.46 -13.34
C ALA A 16 14.42 -21.87 -13.91
N GLU A 17 14.77 -22.91 -13.16
CA GLU A 17 14.50 -24.30 -13.57
C GLU A 17 13.02 -24.59 -13.62
N ARG A 18 12.19 -23.90 -12.82
CA ARG A 18 10.73 -23.99 -12.81
C ARG A 18 10.10 -22.63 -12.57
N ALA A 19 9.03 -22.33 -13.29
CA ALA A 19 8.22 -21.14 -13.04
C ALA A 19 6.72 -21.44 -13.25
N LEU A 20 5.87 -20.79 -12.48
CA LEU A 20 4.43 -20.79 -12.69
C LEU A 20 4.08 -19.61 -13.59
N LEU A 21 3.74 -19.89 -14.83
CA LEU A 21 3.28 -18.92 -15.83
C LEU A 21 1.75 -18.91 -15.95
N ALA A 22 1.20 -18.00 -16.71
CA ALA A 22 -0.25 -17.96 -16.97
C ALA A 22 -0.77 -19.26 -17.63
N SER A 23 0.08 -19.94 -18.40
CA SER A 23 -0.21 -21.23 -19.04
C SER A 23 -0.03 -22.45 -18.12
N GLY A 24 0.40 -22.26 -16.87
CA GLY A 24 0.73 -23.32 -15.93
C GLY A 24 2.22 -23.45 -15.66
N TRP A 25 2.64 -24.56 -15.04
CA TRP A 25 4.04 -24.80 -14.72
C TRP A 25 4.87 -25.01 -15.99
N ALA A 26 5.97 -24.28 -16.07
CA ALA A 26 6.98 -24.40 -17.13
C ALA A 26 8.34 -24.76 -16.55
N SER A 27 9.18 -25.41 -17.37
CA SER A 27 10.55 -25.77 -17.04
C SER A 27 11.53 -24.90 -17.80
N ASN A 28 12.71 -24.67 -17.22
CA ASN A 28 13.83 -23.98 -17.85
C ASN A 28 13.41 -22.64 -18.46
N VAL A 29 12.94 -21.73 -17.61
CA VAL A 29 12.37 -20.44 -18.06
C VAL A 29 13.44 -19.35 -17.97
N LEU A 30 13.68 -18.69 -19.12
CA LEU A 30 14.51 -17.49 -19.21
C LEU A 30 13.58 -16.26 -19.25
N PHE A 31 13.78 -15.37 -18.29
CA PHE A 31 13.12 -14.07 -18.24
C PHE A 31 14.08 -13.00 -18.72
N SER A 32 13.67 -12.16 -19.64
CA SER A 32 14.37 -10.91 -19.93
C SER A 32 13.56 -9.73 -19.39
N VAL A 33 14.22 -8.87 -18.62
CA VAL A 33 13.61 -7.71 -17.96
C VAL A 33 14.30 -6.45 -18.46
N LYS A 34 13.53 -5.51 -18.96
CA LYS A 34 14.00 -4.20 -19.41
C LYS A 34 13.11 -3.12 -18.79
N ASP A 35 13.70 -2.09 -18.24
CA ASP A 35 12.97 -0.97 -17.59
C ASP A 35 11.97 -1.44 -16.51
N GLY A 36 12.32 -2.52 -15.78
CA GLY A 36 11.46 -3.08 -14.74
C GLY A 36 10.25 -3.88 -15.24
N GLN A 37 10.18 -4.16 -16.54
CA GLN A 37 9.11 -4.94 -17.16
C GLN A 37 9.64 -6.19 -17.85
N PHE A 38 8.84 -7.24 -17.90
CA PHE A 38 9.18 -8.41 -18.71
C PHE A 38 9.17 -8.04 -20.20
N HIS A 39 10.34 -8.17 -20.84
CA HIS A 39 10.48 -8.04 -22.28
C HIS A 39 10.16 -9.36 -23.00
N SER A 40 10.65 -10.48 -22.45
CA SER A 40 10.25 -11.83 -22.88
C SER A 40 10.24 -12.81 -21.70
N ILE A 41 9.49 -13.90 -21.84
CA ILE A 41 9.43 -15.05 -20.94
C ILE A 41 9.44 -16.30 -21.82
N ASP A 42 10.57 -16.99 -21.86
CA ASP A 42 10.82 -18.09 -22.81
C ASP A 42 11.01 -19.40 -22.02
N ALA A 43 10.03 -20.31 -22.13
CA ALA A 43 10.11 -21.65 -21.56
C ALA A 43 11.01 -22.57 -22.42
N ASP A 44 11.42 -23.70 -21.83
CA ASP A 44 12.32 -24.71 -22.44
C ASP A 44 13.62 -24.10 -23.00
N SER A 45 14.08 -23.03 -22.38
CA SER A 45 15.29 -22.28 -22.74
C SER A 45 16.51 -22.78 -22.01
N THR A 46 17.69 -22.31 -22.43
CA THR A 46 18.96 -22.51 -21.73
C THR A 46 19.39 -21.18 -21.08
N PRO A 47 20.10 -21.23 -19.92
CA PRO A 47 20.63 -20.02 -19.32
C PRO A 47 21.67 -19.38 -20.24
N THR A 48 21.62 -18.06 -20.38
CA THR A 48 22.68 -17.29 -21.05
C THR A 48 23.84 -17.03 -20.09
N ILE A 49 25.00 -16.65 -20.63
CA ILE A 49 26.20 -16.36 -19.82
C ILE A 49 25.95 -15.24 -18.80
N ASP A 50 25.09 -14.29 -19.15
CA ASP A 50 24.76 -13.12 -18.33
C ASP A 50 23.50 -13.31 -17.47
N SER A 51 22.87 -14.51 -17.53
CA SER A 51 21.66 -14.75 -16.76
C SER A 51 21.96 -15.08 -15.29
N GLN A 52 21.26 -14.39 -14.39
CA GLN A 52 21.25 -14.73 -12.98
C GLN A 52 20.36 -15.98 -12.77
N ARG A 53 20.94 -17.06 -12.22
CA ARG A 53 20.18 -18.23 -11.83
C ARG A 53 19.39 -17.94 -10.54
N LEU A 54 18.10 -18.23 -10.58
CA LEU A 54 17.21 -18.13 -9.42
C LEU A 54 17.17 -19.47 -8.71
N SER A 55 17.31 -19.45 -7.39
CA SER A 55 17.22 -20.66 -6.56
C SER A 55 15.74 -20.98 -6.27
N GLY A 56 15.28 -22.11 -6.75
CA GLY A 56 13.91 -22.58 -6.51
C GLY A 56 12.88 -22.13 -7.56
N PRO A 57 11.63 -22.56 -7.41
CA PRO A 57 10.56 -22.21 -8.34
C PRO A 57 10.19 -20.72 -8.25
N VAL A 58 9.97 -20.13 -9.40
CA VAL A 58 9.48 -18.75 -9.52
C VAL A 58 7.96 -18.74 -9.59
N LEU A 59 7.34 -17.89 -8.79
CA LEU A 59 5.89 -17.71 -8.70
C LEU A 59 5.54 -16.24 -8.94
N PRO A 60 4.38 -15.95 -9.54
CA PRO A 60 3.82 -14.61 -9.49
C PRO A 60 3.61 -14.15 -8.05
N THR A 61 3.85 -12.88 -7.78
CA THR A 61 3.54 -12.29 -6.48
C THR A 61 2.03 -12.11 -6.30
N MET A 62 1.60 -11.94 -5.05
CA MET A 62 0.21 -11.69 -4.72
C MET A 62 -0.06 -10.18 -4.59
N ALA A 63 -1.34 -9.80 -4.74
CA ALA A 63 -1.84 -8.50 -4.36
C ALA A 63 -2.56 -8.60 -3.02
N ASN A 64 -2.22 -7.73 -2.07
CA ASN A 64 -2.99 -7.53 -0.85
C ASN A 64 -4.12 -6.53 -1.15
N VAL A 65 -5.36 -6.98 -1.11
CA VAL A 65 -6.53 -6.17 -1.47
C VAL A 65 -7.27 -5.61 -0.24
N HIS A 66 -6.70 -5.73 0.96
CA HIS A 66 -7.29 -5.22 2.20
C HIS A 66 -6.18 -4.77 3.16
N SER A 67 -5.94 -3.47 3.24
CA SER A 67 -4.96 -2.86 4.13
C SER A 67 -5.48 -1.55 4.71
N HIS A 68 -5.15 -1.31 5.97
CA HIS A 68 -5.29 -0.05 6.71
C HIS A 68 -3.97 0.19 7.44
N ALA A 69 -2.99 0.73 6.73
CA ALA A 69 -1.59 0.73 7.18
C ALA A 69 -1.39 1.29 8.58
N PHE A 70 -2.06 2.39 8.92
CA PHE A 70 -1.92 3.00 10.25
C PHE A 70 -2.33 2.07 11.40
N GLN A 71 -3.21 1.09 11.16
CA GLN A 71 -3.64 0.13 12.19
C GLN A 71 -2.52 -0.82 12.62
N ARG A 72 -1.46 -0.96 11.81
CA ARG A 72 -0.29 -1.80 12.15
C ARG A 72 0.38 -1.38 13.46
N VAL A 73 0.25 -0.11 13.86
CA VAL A 73 0.75 0.38 15.16
C VAL A 73 0.13 -0.31 16.37
N MET A 74 -1.05 -0.92 16.20
CA MET A 74 -1.73 -1.64 17.27
C MET A 74 -1.21 -3.07 17.48
N ALA A 75 -0.28 -3.53 16.64
CA ALA A 75 0.32 -4.86 16.80
C ALA A 75 0.97 -5.01 18.18
N GLY A 76 0.62 -6.08 18.87
CA GLY A 76 1.03 -6.34 20.24
C GLY A 76 0.16 -5.65 21.32
N ALA A 77 -0.72 -4.73 20.93
CA ALA A 77 -1.63 -4.06 21.88
C ALA A 77 -3.09 -4.49 21.75
N ALA A 78 -3.46 -5.13 20.64
CA ALA A 78 -4.85 -5.47 20.33
C ALA A 78 -5.09 -6.98 20.11
N GLU A 79 -4.03 -7.80 20.04
CA GLU A 79 -4.15 -9.25 19.81
C GLU A 79 -4.38 -10.07 21.09
N VAL A 80 -4.12 -9.48 22.24
CA VAL A 80 -4.31 -10.17 23.52
C VAL A 80 -5.54 -9.61 24.24
N SER A 81 -6.57 -10.42 24.37
CA SER A 81 -7.72 -10.09 25.22
C SER A 81 -7.33 -10.25 26.69
N LEU A 82 -7.22 -9.14 27.40
CA LEU A 82 -6.97 -9.12 28.84
C LEU A 82 -8.26 -9.06 29.65
N ASN A 83 -9.39 -8.82 29.00
CA ASN A 83 -10.71 -8.71 29.61
C ASN A 83 -11.68 -9.63 28.87
N PRO A 84 -12.44 -10.52 29.56
CA PRO A 84 -13.42 -11.39 28.91
C PRO A 84 -14.54 -10.63 28.17
N ASN A 85 -14.68 -9.33 28.42
CA ASN A 85 -15.64 -8.46 27.71
C ASN A 85 -15.03 -7.76 26.49
N ASP A 86 -13.76 -8.03 26.14
CA ASP A 86 -13.15 -7.46 24.95
C ASP A 86 -13.90 -7.91 23.70
N SER A 87 -14.10 -6.95 22.79
CA SER A 87 -14.90 -7.12 21.59
C SER A 87 -14.38 -6.21 20.50
N PHE A 88 -14.98 -6.27 19.32
CA PHE A 88 -14.73 -5.29 18.24
C PHE A 88 -14.86 -3.84 18.72
N TRP A 89 -15.76 -3.56 19.66
CA TRP A 89 -16.00 -2.20 20.15
C TRP A 89 -14.84 -1.69 21.00
N SER A 90 -14.29 -2.52 21.90
CA SER A 90 -13.11 -2.16 22.71
C SER A 90 -11.86 -1.99 21.83
N TRP A 91 -11.69 -2.84 20.81
CA TRP A 91 -10.66 -2.69 19.80
C TRP A 91 -10.78 -1.37 19.03
N ARG A 92 -11.99 -1.01 18.60
CA ARG A 92 -12.25 0.24 17.90
C ARG A 92 -11.94 1.48 18.76
N ASP A 93 -12.31 1.44 20.04
CA ASP A 93 -12.02 2.51 20.98
C ASP A 93 -10.52 2.70 21.22
N LEU A 94 -9.76 1.60 21.25
CA LEU A 94 -8.29 1.64 21.29
C LEU A 94 -7.73 2.31 20.02
N MET A 95 -8.21 1.90 18.85
CA MET A 95 -7.82 2.48 17.57
C MET A 95 -8.07 4.00 17.58
N TYR A 96 -9.25 4.47 18.01
CA TYR A 96 -9.55 5.90 18.06
C TYR A 96 -8.61 6.67 18.98
N LYS A 97 -8.20 6.09 20.13
CA LYS A 97 -7.24 6.72 21.02
C LYS A 97 -5.85 6.84 20.39
N ILE A 98 -5.44 5.84 19.64
CA ILE A 98 -4.13 5.79 18.98
C ILE A 98 -4.08 6.79 17.82
N VAL A 99 -5.07 6.80 16.95
CA VAL A 99 -5.07 7.69 15.79
C VAL A 99 -5.04 9.16 16.16
N GLN A 100 -5.54 9.55 17.34
CA GLN A 100 -5.46 10.94 17.83
C GLN A 100 -4.02 11.38 18.17
N LYS A 101 -3.04 10.48 18.09
CA LYS A 101 -1.62 10.79 18.40
C LYS A 101 -0.71 10.65 17.17
N LEU A 102 -1.17 10.01 16.10
CA LEU A 102 -0.36 9.74 14.92
C LEU A 102 -0.09 11.03 14.15
N THR A 103 1.19 11.31 13.93
CA THR A 103 1.66 12.34 13.02
C THR A 103 1.76 11.81 11.59
N PRO A 104 1.89 12.68 10.56
CA PRO A 104 2.20 12.24 9.20
C PRO A 104 3.45 11.37 9.12
N ASP A 105 4.54 11.74 9.80
CA ASP A 105 5.77 10.96 9.83
C ASP A 105 5.57 9.57 10.47
N ASP A 106 4.82 9.48 11.57
CA ASP A 106 4.48 8.19 12.18
C ASP A 106 3.74 7.30 11.20
N ALA A 107 2.74 7.86 10.50
CA ALA A 107 1.95 7.12 9.51
C ALA A 107 2.82 6.58 8.38
N ARG A 108 3.80 7.37 7.88
CA ARG A 108 4.77 6.94 6.87
C ARG A 108 5.65 5.81 7.37
N ILE A 109 6.25 5.94 8.54
CA ILE A 109 7.14 4.93 9.13
C ILE A 109 6.39 3.60 9.34
N ILE A 110 5.17 3.66 9.88
CA ILE A 110 4.32 2.49 10.12
C ILE A 110 3.95 1.82 8.80
N ALA A 111 3.54 2.59 7.79
CA ALA A 111 3.18 2.07 6.49
C ALA A 111 4.40 1.46 5.77
N THR A 112 5.56 2.12 5.80
CA THR A 112 6.80 1.60 5.21
C THR A 112 7.16 0.24 5.79
N GLN A 113 7.11 0.09 7.13
CA GLN A 113 7.39 -1.18 7.77
C GLN A 113 6.38 -2.27 7.37
N LEU A 114 5.08 -1.94 7.36
CA LEU A 114 4.04 -2.88 6.93
C LEU A 114 4.25 -3.34 5.48
N TYR A 115 4.55 -2.41 4.58
CA TYR A 115 4.77 -2.71 3.17
C TYR A 115 6.03 -3.56 2.94
N ILE A 116 7.09 -3.35 3.72
CA ILE A 116 8.26 -4.23 3.73
C ILE A 116 7.88 -5.64 4.20
N ASP A 117 7.08 -5.75 5.26
CA ASP A 117 6.60 -7.05 5.76
C ASP A 117 5.74 -7.77 4.70
N MET A 118 4.89 -7.04 3.97
CA MET A 118 4.12 -7.57 2.83
C MET A 118 5.02 -8.09 1.72
N LEU A 119 6.04 -7.33 1.31
CA LEU A 119 7.01 -7.76 0.29
C LEU A 119 7.74 -9.03 0.71
N LYS A 120 8.19 -9.14 1.98
CA LYS A 120 8.80 -10.37 2.52
C LYS A 120 7.85 -11.56 2.52
N ALA A 121 6.55 -11.31 2.63
CA ALA A 121 5.51 -12.35 2.57
C ALA A 121 5.05 -12.68 1.14
N GLY A 122 5.65 -12.06 0.10
CA GLY A 122 5.35 -12.34 -1.30
C GLY A 122 4.25 -11.48 -1.92
N TYR A 123 3.84 -10.39 -1.27
CA TYR A 123 2.94 -9.40 -1.85
C TYR A 123 3.75 -8.28 -2.52
N SER A 124 3.45 -7.95 -3.76
CA SER A 124 4.10 -6.83 -4.47
C SER A 124 3.16 -5.66 -4.77
N GLN A 125 1.89 -5.82 -4.45
CA GLN A 125 0.85 -4.80 -4.62
C GLN A 125 -0.01 -4.74 -3.36
N VAL A 126 -0.44 -3.52 -3.00
CA VAL A 126 -1.36 -3.29 -1.90
C VAL A 126 -2.48 -2.35 -2.29
N GLY A 127 -3.73 -2.74 -2.00
CA GLY A 127 -4.88 -1.85 -1.99
C GLY A 127 -5.03 -1.26 -0.59
N GLU A 128 -4.66 0.00 -0.44
CA GLU A 128 -4.66 0.70 0.84
C GLU A 128 -5.96 1.48 1.01
N PHE A 129 -6.84 0.96 1.86
CA PHE A 129 -8.09 1.62 2.26
C PHE A 129 -7.76 2.72 3.28
N HIS A 130 -7.49 3.92 2.75
CA HIS A 130 -6.93 5.03 3.51
C HIS A 130 -8.03 6.01 3.94
N TYR A 131 -8.30 6.09 5.24
CA TYR A 131 -9.32 6.98 5.80
C TYR A 131 -8.83 7.92 6.90
N LEU A 132 -7.53 7.93 7.21
CA LEU A 132 -6.93 8.90 8.12
C LEU A 132 -6.50 10.14 7.32
N HIS A 133 -7.39 11.14 7.21
CA HIS A 133 -7.20 12.28 6.31
C HIS A 133 -6.73 13.55 6.98
N HIS A 134 -7.23 13.80 8.20
CA HIS A 134 -7.10 15.09 8.87
C HIS A 134 -6.11 15.07 10.02
N ASP A 135 -5.70 16.26 10.46
CA ASP A 135 -4.90 16.46 11.64
C ASP A 135 -5.68 16.16 12.92
N ILE A 136 -5.00 16.18 14.05
CA ILE A 136 -5.57 15.98 15.38
C ILE A 136 -6.77 16.91 15.57
N GLY A 137 -7.86 16.36 16.08
CA GLY A 137 -9.12 17.08 16.23
C GLY A 137 -9.95 17.25 14.96
N GLY A 138 -9.50 16.69 13.82
CA GLY A 138 -10.25 16.73 12.56
C GLY A 138 -10.00 17.99 11.72
N HIS A 139 -8.98 18.77 12.02
CA HIS A 139 -8.60 19.93 11.24
C HIS A 139 -7.92 19.49 9.93
N GLN A 140 -8.15 20.25 8.85
CA GLN A 140 -7.41 20.01 7.61
C GLN A 140 -5.94 20.41 7.77
N TYR A 141 -5.05 19.60 7.19
CA TYR A 141 -3.66 19.99 7.01
C TYR A 141 -3.55 21.15 6.02
N GLY A 142 -2.46 21.89 6.06
CA GLY A 142 -2.16 22.91 5.07
C GLY A 142 -2.10 22.37 3.63
N GLN A 143 -1.69 21.11 3.48
CA GLN A 143 -1.80 20.34 2.25
C GLN A 143 -2.91 19.29 2.43
N LEU A 144 -3.97 19.38 1.63
CA LEU A 144 -5.17 18.54 1.79
C LEU A 144 -4.88 17.04 1.74
N GLY A 145 -3.95 16.61 0.89
CA GLY A 145 -3.53 15.22 0.73
C GLY A 145 -2.36 14.79 1.61
N GLU A 146 -2.04 15.51 2.70
CA GLU A 146 -0.85 15.25 3.54
C GLU A 146 -0.72 13.78 3.96
N MET A 147 -1.75 13.21 4.56
CA MET A 147 -1.71 11.82 5.04
C MET A 147 -1.66 10.82 3.87
N SER A 148 -2.33 11.10 2.76
CA SER A 148 -2.26 10.28 1.53
C SER A 148 -0.85 10.30 0.93
N ASN A 149 -0.18 11.46 0.95
CA ASN A 149 1.20 11.58 0.49
C ASN A 149 2.16 10.72 1.30
N GLN A 150 1.91 10.55 2.61
CA GLN A 150 2.71 9.66 3.45
C GLN A 150 2.56 8.18 3.03
N MET A 151 1.39 7.76 2.58
CA MET A 151 1.19 6.40 2.03
C MET A 151 1.94 6.21 0.71
N ILE A 152 1.91 7.22 -0.16
CA ILE A 152 2.67 7.21 -1.43
C ILE A 152 4.17 7.13 -1.15
N ALA A 153 4.68 7.98 -0.26
CA ALA A 153 6.09 7.98 0.13
C ALA A 153 6.52 6.62 0.73
N ALA A 154 5.69 6.03 1.59
CA ALA A 154 5.95 4.72 2.17
C ALA A 154 6.01 3.60 1.10
N ALA A 155 5.14 3.68 0.08
CA ALA A 155 5.16 2.73 -1.02
C ALA A 155 6.41 2.89 -1.90
N ASP A 156 6.86 4.11 -2.16
CA ASP A 156 8.13 4.38 -2.86
C ASP A 156 9.33 3.88 -2.06
N GLU A 157 9.39 4.18 -0.76
CA GLU A 157 10.48 3.76 0.13
C GLU A 157 10.59 2.24 0.24
N SER A 158 9.47 1.54 0.34
CA SER A 158 9.45 0.08 0.42
C SER A 158 9.63 -0.61 -0.93
N GLY A 159 9.21 0.03 -2.02
CA GLY A 159 9.20 -0.54 -3.37
C GLY A 159 7.94 -1.31 -3.74
N ILE A 160 6.90 -1.37 -2.87
CA ILE A 160 5.62 -2.02 -3.18
C ILE A 160 4.82 -1.18 -4.18
N GLY A 161 4.02 -1.83 -5.02
CA GLY A 161 3.02 -1.13 -5.82
C GLY A 161 1.80 -0.77 -4.96
N LEU A 162 1.29 0.45 -5.11
CA LEU A 162 0.18 0.97 -4.31
C LEU A 162 -1.05 1.24 -5.18
N THR A 163 -2.20 0.74 -4.77
CA THR A 163 -3.50 1.27 -5.16
C THR A 163 -4.06 2.07 -3.98
N LEU A 164 -3.89 3.38 -4.03
CA LEU A 164 -4.40 4.27 -2.99
C LEU A 164 -5.90 4.42 -3.12
N LEU A 165 -6.62 4.10 -2.06
CA LEU A 165 -8.08 4.16 -1.96
C LEU A 165 -8.46 5.18 -0.87
N PRO A 166 -8.42 6.49 -1.15
CA PRO A 166 -8.95 7.46 -0.20
C PRO A 166 -10.45 7.21 0.00
N VAL A 167 -10.91 7.29 1.23
CA VAL A 167 -12.26 6.84 1.62
C VAL A 167 -13.17 8.02 1.87
N LEU A 168 -14.33 8.04 1.23
CA LEU A 168 -15.43 8.90 1.65
C LEU A 168 -16.02 8.34 2.95
N TYR A 169 -15.85 9.07 4.05
CA TYR A 169 -16.30 8.70 5.37
C TYR A 169 -17.25 9.77 5.93
N SER A 170 -18.55 9.62 5.75
CA SER A 170 -19.52 10.67 6.10
C SER A 170 -20.30 10.37 7.38
N HIS A 171 -20.50 9.12 7.73
CA HIS A 171 -21.33 8.69 8.85
C HIS A 171 -20.62 7.70 9.76
N SER A 172 -21.02 7.63 11.03
CA SER A 172 -20.43 6.69 12.00
C SER A 172 -20.94 5.26 11.89
N ALA A 173 -22.15 5.09 11.35
CA ALA A 173 -22.84 3.81 11.20
C ALA A 173 -24.00 3.93 10.20
N PHE A 174 -24.65 2.80 9.93
CA PHE A 174 -25.84 2.73 9.09
C PHE A 174 -26.96 3.69 9.57
N GLY A 175 -27.75 4.17 8.61
CA GLY A 175 -28.85 5.09 8.88
C GLY A 175 -28.41 6.54 9.09
N GLY A 176 -27.22 6.92 8.62
CA GLY A 176 -26.79 8.32 8.64
C GLY A 176 -26.44 8.85 10.04
N GLN A 177 -25.98 7.98 10.94
CA GLN A 177 -25.60 8.40 12.30
C GLN A 177 -24.43 9.38 12.26
N ALA A 178 -24.54 10.45 13.05
CA ALA A 178 -23.49 11.44 13.14
C ALA A 178 -22.18 10.85 13.69
N PRO A 179 -21.02 11.25 13.14
CA PRO A 179 -19.71 10.84 13.66
C PRO A 179 -19.47 11.32 15.09
N ASN A 180 -18.71 10.55 15.86
CA ASN A 180 -18.24 10.96 17.17
C ASN A 180 -16.82 11.59 17.11
N ALA A 181 -16.37 12.16 18.22
CA ALA A 181 -15.07 12.83 18.30
C ALA A 181 -13.88 11.93 17.92
N GLY A 182 -13.95 10.62 18.19
CA GLY A 182 -12.90 9.67 17.81
C GLY A 182 -12.72 9.51 16.30
N GLN A 183 -13.75 9.83 15.53
CA GLN A 183 -13.78 9.71 14.08
C GLN A 183 -13.44 11.03 13.35
N ALA A 184 -13.22 12.13 14.09
CA ALA A 184 -13.04 13.47 13.51
C ALA A 184 -11.95 13.52 12.41
N ARG A 185 -10.88 12.75 12.55
CA ARG A 185 -9.77 12.68 11.58
C ARG A 185 -10.12 11.96 10.27
N PHE A 186 -11.25 11.29 10.20
CA PHE A 186 -11.67 10.48 9.04
C PHE A 186 -12.70 11.18 8.18
N ILE A 187 -13.49 12.09 8.78
CA ILE A 187 -14.74 12.59 8.23
C ILE A 187 -14.52 13.50 7.02
N THR A 188 -15.18 13.13 5.94
CA THR A 188 -15.24 13.93 4.72
C THR A 188 -16.69 14.14 4.28
N SER A 189 -17.01 15.32 3.77
CA SER A 189 -18.17 15.54 2.93
C SER A 189 -17.87 15.10 1.49
N THR A 190 -18.88 14.98 0.65
CA THR A 190 -18.69 14.69 -0.77
C THR A 190 -17.75 15.70 -1.44
N ASP A 191 -17.93 17.00 -1.16
CA ASP A 191 -17.10 18.05 -1.78
C ASP A 191 -15.64 17.99 -1.29
N SER A 192 -15.43 17.84 0.03
CA SER A 192 -14.06 17.71 0.57
C SER A 192 -13.39 16.43 0.11
N TYR A 193 -14.14 15.33 -0.05
CA TYR A 193 -13.63 14.08 -0.61
C TYR A 193 -13.20 14.23 -2.07
N LEU A 194 -14.01 14.87 -2.90
CA LEU A 194 -13.66 15.12 -4.31
C LEU A 194 -12.41 15.97 -4.43
N ALA A 195 -12.28 17.01 -3.59
CA ALA A 195 -11.07 17.83 -3.54
C ALA A 195 -9.83 17.01 -3.10
N LEU A 196 -9.97 16.16 -2.08
CA LEU A 196 -8.92 15.24 -1.63
C LEU A 196 -8.51 14.25 -2.73
N HIS A 197 -9.50 13.64 -3.41
CA HIS A 197 -9.24 12.70 -4.50
C HIS A 197 -8.48 13.35 -5.65
N GLN A 198 -8.85 14.59 -6.03
CA GLN A 198 -8.12 15.36 -7.05
C GLN A 198 -6.69 15.67 -6.61
N GLU A 199 -6.47 15.96 -5.32
CA GLU A 199 -5.13 16.15 -4.77
C GLU A 199 -4.29 14.88 -4.85
N CYS A 200 -4.85 13.73 -4.45
CA CYS A 200 -4.19 12.43 -4.59
C CYS A 200 -3.84 12.11 -6.04
N ALA A 201 -4.72 12.44 -6.99
CA ALA A 201 -4.45 12.27 -8.42
C ALA A 201 -3.23 13.09 -8.88
N ARG A 202 -3.11 14.34 -8.39
CA ARG A 202 -1.94 15.19 -8.70
C ARG A 202 -0.65 14.66 -8.12
N GLN A 203 -0.69 14.14 -6.89
CA GLN A 203 0.46 13.54 -6.22
C GLN A 203 0.96 12.29 -6.95
N LEU A 204 0.07 11.51 -7.57
CA LEU A 204 0.41 10.25 -8.23
C LEU A 204 0.92 10.39 -9.66
N VAL A 205 0.89 11.58 -10.26
CA VAL A 205 1.26 11.79 -11.69
C VAL A 205 2.64 11.22 -12.05
N ASN A 206 3.61 11.33 -11.13
CA ASN A 206 4.99 10.89 -11.36
C ASN A 206 5.31 9.51 -10.76
N HIS A 207 4.29 8.74 -10.38
CA HIS A 207 4.45 7.44 -9.71
C HIS A 207 3.82 6.31 -10.55
N PRO A 208 4.47 5.86 -11.64
CA PRO A 208 3.87 4.95 -12.63
C PRO A 208 3.50 3.57 -12.08
N ARG A 209 4.03 3.18 -10.91
CA ARG A 209 3.71 1.93 -10.24
C ARG A 209 2.50 2.03 -9.29
N HIS A 210 1.98 3.24 -9.08
CA HIS A 210 0.89 3.49 -8.16
C HIS A 210 -0.38 3.84 -8.92
N GLN A 211 -1.51 3.48 -8.34
CA GLN A 211 -2.84 3.71 -8.88
C GLN A 211 -3.70 4.45 -7.87
N LEU A 212 -4.70 5.14 -8.36
CA LEU A 212 -5.73 5.78 -7.53
C LEU A 212 -7.07 5.10 -7.79
N GLY A 213 -7.78 4.78 -6.74
CA GLY A 213 -9.15 4.29 -6.81
C GLY A 213 -10.12 5.14 -6.00
N ILE A 214 -11.37 4.72 -5.97
CA ILE A 214 -12.46 5.33 -5.20
C ILE A 214 -12.92 4.34 -4.16
N CYS A 215 -13.16 4.81 -2.94
CA CYS A 215 -13.68 3.95 -1.89
C CYS A 215 -14.66 4.69 -0.97
N PHE A 216 -15.60 3.93 -0.43
CA PHE A 216 -16.60 4.42 0.49
C PHE A 216 -16.54 3.61 1.79
N HIS A 217 -16.68 4.29 2.92
CA HIS A 217 -16.96 3.64 4.20
C HIS A 217 -18.42 3.19 4.26
N SER A 218 -18.87 2.70 5.39
CA SER A 218 -20.27 2.28 5.58
C SER A 218 -21.27 3.35 5.11
N LEU A 219 -22.27 2.93 4.36
CA LEU A 219 -23.37 3.74 3.86
C LEU A 219 -24.52 3.81 4.89
#